data_0ddb9b7e38b93fd98d68ef781ec8966e
#
_entry.id   0ddb9b7e38b93fd98d68ef781ec8966e
#
_cell.length_a   1.000
_cell.length_b   1.000
_cell.length_c   1.000
_cell.angle_alpha   90.00
_cell.angle_beta   90.00
_cell.angle_gamma   90.00
#
_symmetry.space_group_name_H-M   'P 1'
#
loop_
_entity.id
_entity.type
_entity.pdbx_description
1 polymer ?
#
loop_
_entity_poly.entity_id
_entity_poly.type
_entity_poly.pdbx_seq_one_letter_code
_entity_poly.pdbx_strand_id
1 'polypeptide(L)'
;MGAKSKAGSRRFANYPRLIPLGIGRDISAADLIDQTFMAYNGGRLREAAQLISKKMLPKNGTVGLTLTGALTPAGLGKSCLIPMMKAGFIDWIVSTGANLYHDLHYGLDMKLYAGSPFLDDLELREQSVIRIYDVLFDYDVLLDTDAFVRRVISGPEFQKPMGSDEFHFLLGKYVYERGRKLKLKDSSVLATAYECGIPIFTSSPGDSSIGMNVAAMALRDSGLTIDPNRDVNQTAAIVYDAKVRGLASSVFILGGGSPKNFILQTEPQIQEVMGIEESGHDYFLQITDARPDTGGLSGATPAEAVSWGKVDPDTLPDCVVAYVDTTVALPLLTAYLLTRNRPRKAKRLYDRRDKLLGKLTARYLDTGTVTKIKTGRKVAKRTSAKR
;
A
#
# COMPACT_ATOMS: atom_id res chain seq x y z
N MET A 1 -35.99 -10.46 45.60
CA MET A 1 -35.35 -9.65 44.52
C MET A 1 -33.83 -9.60 44.72
N GLY A 2 -33.07 -10.65 44.40
CA GLY A 2 -31.64 -10.67 44.75
C GLY A 2 -30.74 -11.58 43.92
N ALA A 3 -31.22 -12.20 42.84
CA ALA A 3 -30.42 -13.20 42.12
C ALA A 3 -30.09 -12.87 40.64
N LYS A 4 -30.59 -11.76 40.09
CA LYS A 4 -30.37 -11.40 38.67
C LYS A 4 -29.14 -10.48 38.40
N SER A 5 -28.51 -9.89 39.40
CA SER A 5 -27.41 -8.93 39.20
C SER A 5 -26.04 -9.60 39.03
N LYS A 6 -25.84 -10.85 39.47
CA LYS A 6 -24.53 -11.54 39.38
C LYS A 6 -24.26 -12.23 38.03
N ALA A 7 -25.28 -12.52 37.25
CA ALA A 7 -25.10 -13.17 35.95
C ALA A 7 -24.62 -12.17 34.84
N GLY A 8 -25.04 -10.91 34.93
CA GLY A 8 -24.63 -9.86 33.96
C GLY A 8 -23.18 -9.46 34.09
N SER A 9 -22.61 -9.45 35.29
CA SER A 9 -21.21 -9.05 35.52
C SER A 9 -20.19 -10.09 35.02
N ARG A 10 -20.55 -11.38 34.92
CA ARG A 10 -19.68 -12.44 34.39
C ARG A 10 -19.60 -12.47 32.87
N ARG A 11 -20.62 -11.96 32.18
CA ARG A 11 -20.68 -12.01 30.68
C ARG A 11 -19.62 -11.11 30.00
N PHE A 12 -19.18 -10.05 30.66
CA PHE A 12 -18.20 -9.10 30.13
C PHE A 12 -16.85 -9.14 30.86
N ALA A 13 -16.66 -10.12 31.78
CA ALA A 13 -15.43 -10.22 32.57
C ALA A 13 -14.14 -10.40 31.74
N ASN A 14 -14.29 -10.92 30.53
CA ASN A 14 -13.15 -11.14 29.61
C ASN A 14 -12.85 -9.93 28.74
N TYR A 15 -13.63 -8.84 28.81
CA TYR A 15 -13.38 -7.63 28.04
C TYR A 15 -12.66 -6.59 28.91
N PRO A 16 -11.69 -5.84 28.34
CA PRO A 16 -11.01 -4.79 29.09
C PRO A 16 -11.99 -3.68 29.50
N ARG A 17 -11.88 -3.24 30.74
CA ARG A 17 -12.65 -2.10 31.21
C ARG A 17 -12.16 -0.82 30.55
N LEU A 18 -13.08 0.04 30.10
CA LEU A 18 -12.74 1.38 29.64
C LEU A 18 -12.38 2.24 30.85
N ILE A 19 -11.14 2.72 30.87
CA ILE A 19 -10.61 3.59 31.94
C ILE A 19 -10.06 4.84 31.25
N PRO A 20 -10.89 5.88 31.07
CA PRO A 20 -10.43 7.11 30.40
C PRO A 20 -9.45 7.86 31.29
N LEU A 21 -8.35 8.30 30.72
CA LEU A 21 -7.33 9.12 31.34
C LEU A 21 -7.36 10.54 30.79
N GLY A 22 -7.04 11.52 31.62
CA GLY A 22 -6.86 12.89 31.17
C GLY A 22 -5.60 13.04 30.29
N ILE A 23 -5.67 13.85 29.24
CA ILE A 23 -4.53 14.14 28.38
C ILE A 23 -3.58 15.11 29.10
N GLY A 24 -2.34 14.68 29.33
CA GLY A 24 -1.27 15.51 29.85
C GLY A 24 -0.63 16.40 28.79
N ARG A 25 0.05 17.48 29.21
CA ARG A 25 0.66 18.46 28.30
C ARG A 25 1.74 17.87 27.37
N ASP A 26 2.52 16.90 27.87
CA ASP A 26 3.69 16.34 27.19
C ASP A 26 3.43 14.93 26.66
N ILE A 27 2.16 14.59 26.38
CA ILE A 27 1.79 13.28 25.89
C ILE A 27 2.37 13.05 24.48
N SER A 28 3.09 11.94 24.29
CA SER A 28 3.52 11.54 22.97
C SER A 28 2.34 11.07 22.11
N ALA A 29 2.44 11.13 20.77
CA ALA A 29 1.41 10.61 19.88
C ALA A 29 1.13 9.11 20.13
N ALA A 30 2.15 8.34 20.49
CA ALA A 30 1.99 6.92 20.81
C ALA A 30 1.19 6.72 22.12
N ASP A 31 1.48 7.49 23.15
CA ASP A 31 0.76 7.43 24.42
C ASP A 31 -0.67 7.96 24.25
N LEU A 32 -0.87 9.02 23.46
CA LEU A 32 -2.19 9.53 23.13
C LEU A 32 -3.07 8.42 22.53
N ILE A 33 -2.56 7.69 21.53
CA ILE A 33 -3.27 6.58 20.90
C ILE A 33 -3.55 5.47 21.90
N ASP A 34 -2.54 5.02 22.66
CA ASP A 34 -2.70 3.90 23.60
C ASP A 34 -3.65 4.22 24.75
N GLN A 35 -3.65 5.47 25.25
CA GLN A 35 -4.37 5.84 26.47
C GLN A 35 -5.76 6.43 26.24
N THR A 36 -6.00 7.06 25.07
CA THR A 36 -7.25 7.81 24.85
C THR A 36 -8.13 7.26 23.71
N PHE A 37 -7.57 6.53 22.75
CA PHE A 37 -8.32 5.96 21.63
C PHE A 37 -8.95 4.63 22.02
N MET A 38 -9.98 4.67 22.88
CA MET A 38 -10.51 3.48 23.53
C MET A 38 -11.60 2.74 22.76
N ALA A 39 -12.37 3.45 21.94
CA ALA A 39 -13.54 2.90 21.25
C ALA A 39 -13.81 3.63 19.94
N TYR A 40 -14.80 3.19 19.17
CA TYR A 40 -15.22 3.72 17.87
C TYR A 40 -14.04 3.76 16.88
N ASN A 41 -13.97 4.75 16.00
CA ASN A 41 -12.87 4.88 15.02
C ASN A 41 -11.51 5.09 15.68
N GLY A 42 -11.44 5.82 16.79
CA GLY A 42 -10.23 5.93 17.60
C GLY A 42 -9.75 4.55 18.09
N GLY A 43 -10.67 3.73 18.62
CA GLY A 43 -10.37 2.35 19.03
C GLY A 43 -9.84 1.50 17.86
N ARG A 44 -10.44 1.63 16.68
CA ARG A 44 -9.96 0.95 15.45
C ARG A 44 -8.58 1.44 15.04
N LEU A 45 -8.30 2.75 15.15
CA LEU A 45 -6.98 3.29 14.84
C LEU A 45 -5.90 2.79 15.83
N ARG A 46 -6.23 2.68 17.11
CA ARG A 46 -5.34 2.05 18.11
C ARG A 46 -5.08 0.58 17.79
N GLU A 47 -6.11 -0.19 17.45
CA GLU A 47 -5.95 -1.58 17.04
C GLU A 47 -5.10 -1.71 15.78
N ALA A 48 -5.27 -0.81 14.80
CA ALA A 48 -4.44 -0.71 13.62
C ALA A 48 -2.96 -0.52 13.98
N ALA A 49 -2.65 0.46 14.83
CA ALA A 49 -1.30 0.73 15.30
C ALA A 49 -0.69 -0.48 16.03
N GLN A 50 -1.49 -1.13 16.89
CA GLN A 50 -1.06 -2.31 17.64
C GLN A 50 -0.93 -3.56 16.76
N LEU A 51 -1.76 -3.75 15.74
CA LEU A 51 -1.64 -4.84 14.77
C LEU A 51 -0.30 -4.76 14.04
N ILE A 52 0.04 -3.58 13.49
CA ILE A 52 1.33 -3.40 12.84
C ILE A 52 2.46 -3.67 13.82
N SER A 53 2.45 -3.00 14.96
CA SER A 53 3.55 -3.04 15.94
C SER A 53 3.76 -4.42 16.55
N LYS A 54 2.69 -5.15 16.90
CA LYS A 54 2.77 -6.39 17.67
C LYS A 54 2.75 -7.65 16.80
N LYS A 55 2.17 -7.59 15.58
CA LYS A 55 1.97 -8.77 14.74
C LYS A 55 2.64 -8.71 13.38
N MET A 56 2.49 -7.61 12.64
CA MET A 56 3.04 -7.51 11.28
C MET A 56 4.56 -7.34 11.29
N LEU A 57 5.09 -6.46 12.15
CA LEU A 57 6.54 -6.18 12.20
C LEU A 57 7.38 -7.25 12.91
N PRO A 58 7.02 -7.78 14.10
CA PRO A 58 7.88 -8.69 14.86
C PRO A 58 8.10 -10.05 14.20
N LYS A 59 7.12 -10.56 13.48
CA LYS A 59 7.19 -11.89 12.84
C LYS A 59 8.09 -11.93 11.61
N ASN A 60 8.79 -10.85 11.29
CA ASN A 60 9.63 -10.70 10.09
C ASN A 60 8.89 -11.05 8.78
N GLY A 61 7.55 -11.00 8.80
CA GLY A 61 6.67 -11.19 7.67
C GLY A 61 6.85 -10.07 6.63
N THR A 62 6.23 -10.24 5.48
CA THR A 62 6.26 -9.26 4.39
C THR A 62 5.10 -8.28 4.55
N VAL A 63 5.40 -6.99 4.51
CA VAL A 63 4.41 -5.91 4.62
C VAL A 63 4.30 -5.20 3.27
N GLY A 64 3.18 -5.41 2.59
CA GLY A 64 2.79 -4.67 1.39
C GLY A 64 1.94 -3.46 1.76
N LEU A 65 2.26 -2.30 1.20
CA LEU A 65 1.53 -1.06 1.38
C LEU A 65 0.78 -0.69 0.10
N THR A 66 -0.46 -0.22 0.21
CA THR A 66 -1.14 0.41 -0.92
C THR A 66 -1.36 1.89 -0.72
N LEU A 67 -1.21 2.66 -1.79
CA LEU A 67 -1.42 4.10 -1.84
C LEU A 67 -2.48 4.41 -2.90
N THR A 68 -3.63 4.93 -2.48
CA THR A 68 -4.72 5.33 -3.37
C THR A 68 -4.84 6.85 -3.41
N GLY A 69 -5.46 7.39 -4.45
CA GLY A 69 -5.56 8.83 -4.63
C GLY A 69 -4.20 9.49 -4.87
N ALA A 70 -3.95 10.63 -4.24
CA ALA A 70 -2.71 11.39 -4.29
C ALA A 70 -2.38 11.99 -2.92
N LEU A 71 -1.66 11.26 -2.08
CA LEU A 71 -1.24 11.69 -0.73
C LEU A 71 0.05 12.53 -0.76
N THR A 72 0.87 12.33 -1.80
CA THR A 72 2.19 12.95 -1.91
C THR A 72 2.16 14.47 -2.11
N PRO A 73 1.18 15.09 -2.80
CA PRO A 73 1.09 16.56 -2.86
C PRO A 73 1.01 17.22 -1.47
N ALA A 74 0.33 16.56 -0.52
CA ALA A 74 0.24 17.03 0.87
C ALA A 74 1.52 16.80 1.70
N GLY A 75 2.62 16.36 1.08
CA GLY A 75 3.88 16.09 1.76
C GLY A 75 3.95 14.78 2.53
N LEU A 76 2.90 13.94 2.51
CA LEU A 76 2.84 12.69 3.28
C LEU A 76 3.86 11.64 2.81
N GLY A 77 4.33 11.73 1.57
CA GLY A 77 5.47 10.96 1.09
C GLY A 77 6.70 11.18 1.97
N LYS A 78 7.11 12.44 2.10
CA LYS A 78 8.28 12.84 2.89
C LYS A 78 8.08 12.67 4.39
N SER A 79 6.93 13.08 4.92
CA SER A 79 6.72 13.10 6.37
C SER A 79 6.39 11.73 6.96
N CYS A 80 5.79 10.80 6.19
CA CYS A 80 5.29 9.54 6.70
C CYS A 80 5.91 8.32 6.00
N LEU A 81 5.78 8.25 4.66
CA LEU A 81 6.17 7.04 3.94
C LEU A 81 7.69 6.80 3.98
N ILE A 82 8.49 7.82 3.70
CA ILE A 82 9.95 7.71 3.70
C ILE A 82 10.51 7.27 5.06
N PRO A 83 10.12 7.86 6.21
CA PRO A 83 10.53 7.36 7.51
C PRO A 83 10.18 5.90 7.77
N MET A 84 8.97 5.44 7.39
CA MET A 84 8.56 4.04 7.54
C MET A 84 9.35 3.10 6.61
N MET A 85 9.63 3.52 5.38
CA MET A 85 10.46 2.76 4.42
C MET A 85 11.88 2.59 4.94
N LYS A 86 12.51 3.66 5.43
CA LYS A 86 13.85 3.64 6.01
C LYS A 86 13.94 2.85 7.31
N ALA A 87 12.88 2.84 8.10
CA ALA A 87 12.78 1.98 9.27
C ALA A 87 12.54 0.50 8.92
N GLY A 88 12.36 0.16 7.64
CA GLY A 88 12.10 -1.20 7.18
C GLY A 88 10.71 -1.71 7.53
N PHE A 89 9.73 -0.82 7.75
CA PHE A 89 8.36 -1.20 8.10
C PHE A 89 7.50 -1.51 6.87
N ILE A 90 7.97 -1.14 5.68
CA ILE A 90 7.33 -1.39 4.39
C ILE A 90 8.32 -2.17 3.52
N ASP A 91 7.86 -3.27 2.93
CA ASP A 91 8.71 -4.15 2.13
C ASP A 91 8.43 -4.02 0.62
N TRP A 92 7.21 -3.67 0.21
CA TRP A 92 6.79 -3.42 -1.17
C TRP A 92 5.55 -2.53 -1.22
N ILE A 93 5.29 -1.91 -2.36
CA ILE A 93 4.24 -0.89 -2.51
C ILE A 93 3.45 -1.15 -3.79
N VAL A 94 2.12 -0.96 -3.72
CA VAL A 94 1.24 -0.78 -4.89
C VAL A 94 0.64 0.62 -4.82
N SER A 95 0.94 1.46 -5.79
CA SER A 95 0.56 2.88 -5.77
C SER A 95 -0.24 3.28 -7.01
N THR A 96 -1.07 4.32 -6.87
CA THR A 96 -1.50 5.08 -8.04
C THR A 96 -0.31 5.79 -8.68
N GLY A 97 -0.35 5.97 -9.99
CA GLY A 97 0.66 6.76 -10.68
C GLY A 97 0.64 8.24 -10.26
N ALA A 98 -0.51 8.76 -9.82
CA ALA A 98 -0.65 10.12 -9.32
C ALA A 98 0.23 10.37 -8.07
N ASN A 99 0.25 9.44 -7.11
CA ASN A 99 1.17 9.55 -5.96
C ASN A 99 2.63 9.65 -6.41
N LEU A 100 3.04 8.81 -7.37
CA LEU A 100 4.42 8.74 -7.83
C LEU A 100 4.80 9.96 -8.69
N TYR A 101 3.85 10.48 -9.47
CA TYR A 101 4.08 11.69 -10.26
C TYR A 101 4.29 12.92 -9.38
N HIS A 102 3.41 13.13 -8.40
CA HIS A 102 3.55 14.26 -7.48
C HIS A 102 4.72 14.11 -6.50
N ASP A 103 5.18 12.89 -6.22
CA ASP A 103 6.42 12.63 -5.49
C ASP A 103 7.65 13.19 -6.22
N LEU A 104 7.63 13.16 -7.57
CA LEU A 104 8.70 13.74 -8.39
C LEU A 104 8.89 15.23 -8.13
N HIS A 105 7.82 15.99 -7.85
CA HIS A 105 7.95 17.43 -7.59
C HIS A 105 8.90 17.69 -6.42
N TYR A 106 8.74 16.95 -5.31
CA TYR A 106 9.64 17.04 -4.16
C TYR A 106 11.04 16.48 -4.47
N GLY A 107 11.11 15.40 -5.25
CA GLY A 107 12.36 14.78 -5.68
C GLY A 107 13.22 15.68 -6.58
N LEU A 108 12.59 16.62 -7.28
CA LEU A 108 13.21 17.57 -8.21
C LEU A 108 13.38 18.97 -7.61
N ASP A 109 13.04 19.17 -6.33
CA ASP A 109 13.06 20.45 -5.60
C ASP A 109 12.07 21.50 -6.14
N MET A 110 10.95 21.05 -6.73
CA MET A 110 9.89 21.93 -7.17
C MET A 110 9.06 22.42 -5.98
N LYS A 111 8.43 23.59 -6.10
CA LYS A 111 7.76 24.26 -4.99
C LYS A 111 6.26 24.04 -5.07
N LEU A 112 5.70 23.54 -3.97
CA LEU A 112 4.27 23.47 -3.73
C LEU A 112 3.94 24.35 -2.54
N TYR A 113 2.78 24.98 -2.56
CA TYR A 113 2.35 25.98 -1.59
C TYR A 113 1.03 25.58 -0.94
N ALA A 114 0.88 25.86 0.34
CA ALA A 114 -0.40 25.77 1.00
C ALA A 114 -1.27 26.96 0.56
N GLY A 115 -2.49 26.67 0.14
CA GLY A 115 -3.45 27.64 -0.33
C GLY A 115 -4.81 27.49 0.35
N SER A 116 -5.86 27.91 -0.34
CA SER A 116 -7.24 27.78 0.12
C SER A 116 -8.05 26.92 -0.87
N PRO A 117 -8.96 26.07 -0.38
CA PRO A 117 -9.87 25.33 -1.25
C PRO A 117 -10.98 26.20 -1.88
N PHE A 118 -11.08 27.46 -1.48
CA PHE A 118 -12.13 28.41 -1.88
C PHE A 118 -11.66 29.47 -2.89
N LEU A 119 -10.53 29.22 -3.56
CA LEU A 119 -10.02 30.11 -4.62
C LEU A 119 -10.85 29.94 -5.91
N ASP A 120 -10.87 30.95 -6.75
CA ASP A 120 -11.52 30.91 -8.05
C ASP A 120 -10.64 30.16 -9.05
N ASP A 121 -11.13 29.01 -9.51
CA ASP A 121 -10.39 28.14 -10.45
C ASP A 121 -10.25 28.79 -11.86
N LEU A 122 -11.11 29.71 -12.25
CA LEU A 122 -10.95 30.45 -13.52
C LEU A 122 -9.79 31.42 -13.43
N GLU A 123 -9.71 32.16 -12.33
CA GLU A 123 -8.59 33.06 -12.06
C GLU A 123 -7.27 32.32 -11.97
N LEU A 124 -7.23 31.19 -11.23
CA LEU A 124 -6.05 30.35 -11.13
C LEU A 124 -5.59 29.86 -12.50
N ARG A 125 -6.50 29.43 -13.36
CA ARG A 125 -6.20 28.99 -14.72
C ARG A 125 -5.60 30.11 -15.57
N GLU A 126 -6.16 31.34 -15.50
CA GLU A 126 -5.62 32.50 -16.21
C GLU A 126 -4.20 32.85 -15.75
N GLN A 127 -3.91 32.63 -14.47
CA GLN A 127 -2.59 32.84 -13.86
C GLN A 127 -1.64 31.66 -14.03
N SER A 128 -2.06 30.59 -14.73
CA SER A 128 -1.25 29.36 -14.89
C SER A 128 -0.89 28.70 -13.54
N VAL A 129 -1.81 28.73 -12.59
CA VAL A 129 -1.68 28.07 -11.28
C VAL A 129 -2.56 26.83 -11.25
N ILE A 130 -1.98 25.71 -10.78
CA ILE A 130 -2.68 24.44 -10.55
C ILE A 130 -3.07 24.35 -9.08
N ARG A 131 -4.29 23.87 -8.82
CA ARG A 131 -4.81 23.61 -7.50
C ARG A 131 -5.18 22.13 -7.33
N ILE A 132 -4.69 21.52 -6.27
CA ILE A 132 -5.16 20.22 -5.78
C ILE A 132 -5.76 20.45 -4.39
N TYR A 133 -7.07 20.70 -4.32
CA TYR A 133 -7.81 21.11 -3.13
C TYR A 133 -7.24 22.39 -2.51
N ASP A 134 -6.32 22.31 -1.54
CA ASP A 134 -5.65 23.43 -0.87
C ASP A 134 -4.12 23.47 -1.12
N VAL A 135 -3.63 22.69 -2.07
CA VAL A 135 -2.25 22.74 -2.52
C VAL A 135 -2.16 23.46 -3.86
N LEU A 136 -1.26 24.43 -3.97
CA LEU A 136 -1.04 25.24 -5.17
C LEU A 136 0.36 25.07 -5.70
N PHE A 137 0.52 25.12 -7.03
CA PHE A 137 1.82 25.19 -7.70
C PHE A 137 1.69 25.74 -9.12
N ASP A 138 2.79 26.29 -9.65
CA ASP A 138 2.83 26.82 -11.01
C ASP A 138 2.66 25.70 -12.06
N TYR A 139 2.01 26.02 -13.16
CA TYR A 139 1.84 25.08 -14.29
C TYR A 139 3.19 24.54 -14.81
N ASP A 140 4.24 25.34 -14.74
CA ASP A 140 5.59 24.95 -15.13
C ASP A 140 6.13 23.75 -14.33
N VAL A 141 5.66 23.52 -13.10
CA VAL A 141 5.99 22.34 -12.33
C VAL A 141 5.58 21.04 -13.05
N LEU A 142 4.41 21.06 -13.72
CA LEU A 142 3.99 19.91 -14.53
C LEU A 142 4.86 19.76 -15.78
N LEU A 143 5.10 20.86 -16.51
CA LEU A 143 5.89 20.84 -17.75
C LEU A 143 7.32 20.36 -17.52
N ASP A 144 7.95 20.84 -16.45
CA ASP A 144 9.31 20.46 -16.08
C ASP A 144 9.41 19.03 -15.57
N THR A 145 8.40 18.57 -14.81
CA THR A 145 8.30 17.16 -14.38
C THR A 145 8.14 16.25 -15.58
N ASP A 146 7.26 16.58 -16.52
CA ASP A 146 7.06 15.83 -17.75
C ASP A 146 8.31 15.80 -18.62
N ALA A 147 9.00 16.93 -18.75
CA ALA A 147 10.27 17.01 -19.47
C ALA A 147 11.35 16.15 -18.83
N PHE A 148 11.42 16.12 -17.49
CA PHE A 148 12.31 15.23 -16.75
C PHE A 148 11.96 13.76 -17.01
N VAL A 149 10.69 13.36 -16.87
CA VAL A 149 10.24 11.99 -17.11
C VAL A 149 10.60 11.57 -18.53
N ARG A 150 10.22 12.34 -19.56
CA ARG A 150 10.53 12.02 -20.97
C ARG A 150 12.02 11.88 -21.23
N ARG A 151 12.85 12.74 -20.65
CA ARG A 151 14.31 12.64 -20.76
C ARG A 151 14.84 11.36 -20.15
N VAL A 152 14.35 10.97 -18.97
CA VAL A 152 14.77 9.75 -18.29
C VAL A 152 14.35 8.51 -19.08
N ILE A 153 13.08 8.42 -19.48
CA ILE A 153 12.56 7.23 -20.18
C ILE A 153 13.05 7.10 -21.63
N SER A 154 13.72 8.12 -22.17
CA SER A 154 14.44 8.01 -23.44
C SER A 154 15.77 7.27 -23.31
N GLY A 155 16.24 6.99 -22.10
CA GLY A 155 17.47 6.24 -21.85
C GLY A 155 17.40 4.79 -22.38
N PRO A 156 18.54 4.20 -22.79
CA PRO A 156 18.56 2.88 -23.41
C PRO A 156 18.05 1.77 -22.51
N GLU A 157 18.21 1.89 -21.20
CA GLU A 157 17.73 0.92 -20.21
C GLU A 157 16.20 0.83 -20.14
N PHE A 158 15.48 1.85 -20.62
CA PHE A 158 14.02 1.85 -20.70
C PHE A 158 13.48 1.31 -22.04
N GLN A 159 14.32 1.16 -23.08
CA GLN A 159 13.86 0.79 -24.42
C GLN A 159 13.58 -0.72 -24.55
N LYS A 160 12.68 -1.24 -23.70
CA LYS A 160 12.26 -2.63 -23.68
C LYS A 160 10.95 -2.79 -22.91
N PRO A 161 10.21 -3.91 -23.09
CA PRO A 161 9.09 -4.26 -22.19
C PRO A 161 9.60 -4.54 -20.78
N MET A 162 8.95 -3.93 -19.77
CA MET A 162 9.30 -4.12 -18.35
C MET A 162 8.07 -4.05 -17.46
N GLY A 163 8.15 -4.59 -16.24
CA GLY A 163 7.14 -4.39 -15.21
C GLY A 163 7.20 -2.97 -14.66
N SER A 164 6.12 -2.55 -14.00
CA SER A 164 6.09 -1.23 -13.37
C SER A 164 7.08 -1.13 -12.20
N ASP A 165 7.41 -2.24 -11.56
CA ASP A 165 8.45 -2.29 -10.51
C ASP A 165 9.85 -1.94 -11.05
N GLU A 166 10.21 -2.48 -12.21
CA GLU A 166 11.47 -2.16 -12.88
C GLU A 166 11.48 -0.71 -13.36
N PHE A 167 10.38 -0.26 -13.94
CA PHE A 167 10.20 1.12 -14.39
C PHE A 167 10.40 2.11 -13.23
N HIS A 168 9.69 1.91 -12.13
CA HIS A 168 9.76 2.81 -10.98
C HIS A 168 11.12 2.73 -10.26
N PHE A 169 11.76 1.59 -10.27
CA PHE A 169 13.10 1.44 -9.70
C PHE A 169 14.14 2.23 -10.51
N LEU A 170 14.10 2.12 -11.83
CA LEU A 170 14.98 2.89 -12.70
C LEU A 170 14.69 4.40 -12.61
N LEU A 171 13.40 4.80 -12.64
CA LEU A 171 13.03 6.20 -12.44
C LEU A 171 13.52 6.72 -11.08
N GLY A 172 13.34 5.93 -10.02
CA GLY A 172 13.81 6.23 -8.67
C GLY A 172 15.32 6.42 -8.59
N LYS A 173 16.12 5.66 -9.35
CA LYS A 173 17.56 5.86 -9.49
C LYS A 173 17.90 7.27 -9.99
N TYR A 174 17.25 7.72 -11.05
CA TYR A 174 17.50 9.05 -11.62
C TYR A 174 17.05 10.16 -10.66
N VAL A 175 15.93 9.98 -9.96
CA VAL A 175 15.48 10.94 -8.93
C VAL A 175 16.47 10.97 -7.76
N TYR A 176 16.98 9.82 -7.32
CA TYR A 176 18.00 9.72 -6.28
C TYR A 176 19.29 10.44 -6.68
N GLU A 177 19.79 10.20 -7.90
CA GLU A 177 20.99 10.87 -8.43
C GLU A 177 20.78 12.40 -8.56
N ARG A 178 19.59 12.82 -9.01
CA ARG A 178 19.23 14.24 -9.08
C ARG A 178 19.17 14.87 -7.69
N GLY A 179 18.52 14.21 -6.75
CA GLY A 179 18.43 14.66 -5.36
C GLY A 179 19.79 14.85 -4.71
N ARG A 180 20.73 13.91 -4.95
CA ARG A 180 22.12 14.05 -4.48
C ARG A 180 22.82 15.29 -5.06
N LYS A 181 22.65 15.57 -6.34
CA LYS A 181 23.23 16.78 -6.99
C LYS A 181 22.64 18.07 -6.41
N LEU A 182 21.34 18.05 -6.08
CA LEU A 182 20.63 19.17 -5.45
C LEU A 182 20.81 19.23 -3.93
N LYS A 183 21.55 18.27 -3.33
CA LYS A 183 21.74 18.13 -1.86
C LYS A 183 20.42 17.97 -1.10
N LEU A 184 19.40 17.37 -1.73
CA LEU A 184 18.14 17.05 -1.10
C LEU A 184 18.30 15.79 -0.26
N LYS A 185 17.71 15.80 0.92
CA LYS A 185 17.67 14.63 1.80
C LYS A 185 16.23 14.15 1.95
N ASP A 186 16.03 12.85 1.74
CA ASP A 186 14.74 12.20 2.01
C ASP A 186 13.56 12.92 1.33
N SER A 187 13.71 13.26 0.06
CA SER A 187 12.78 14.14 -0.66
C SER A 187 11.77 13.39 -1.52
N SER A 188 11.99 12.10 -1.81
CA SER A 188 11.14 11.34 -2.74
C SER A 188 10.98 9.88 -2.30
N VAL A 189 9.75 9.39 -2.40
CA VAL A 189 9.38 7.97 -2.18
C VAL A 189 10.06 7.08 -3.21
N LEU A 190 10.06 7.49 -4.50
CA LEU A 190 10.74 6.76 -5.58
C LEU A 190 12.24 6.64 -5.33
N ALA A 191 12.91 7.74 -4.95
CA ALA A 191 14.34 7.73 -4.63
C ALA A 191 14.64 6.84 -3.42
N THR A 192 13.81 6.90 -2.38
CA THR A 192 13.95 6.05 -1.17
C THR A 192 13.69 4.58 -1.48
N ALA A 193 12.74 4.27 -2.35
CA ALA A 193 12.47 2.91 -2.79
C ALA A 193 13.67 2.30 -3.53
N TYR A 194 14.32 3.08 -4.41
CA TYR A 194 15.57 2.69 -5.04
C TYR A 194 16.67 2.42 -4.00
N GLU A 195 16.89 3.34 -3.07
CA GLU A 195 17.92 3.20 -2.02
C GLU A 195 17.68 1.94 -1.16
N CYS A 196 16.43 1.70 -0.75
CA CYS A 196 16.05 0.59 0.14
C CYS A 196 15.79 -0.73 -0.60
N GLY A 197 15.79 -0.76 -1.94
CA GLY A 197 15.45 -1.95 -2.73
C GLY A 197 13.99 -2.38 -2.57
N ILE A 198 13.06 -1.43 -2.43
CA ILE A 198 11.63 -1.65 -2.29
C ILE A 198 10.99 -1.60 -3.68
N PRO A 199 10.38 -2.68 -4.20
CA PRO A 199 9.65 -2.62 -5.45
C PRO A 199 8.35 -1.81 -5.29
N ILE A 200 8.07 -0.95 -6.27
CA ILE A 200 6.82 -0.17 -6.36
C ILE A 200 6.10 -0.56 -7.64
N PHE A 201 4.90 -1.09 -7.49
CA PHE A 201 4.00 -1.46 -8.58
C PHE A 201 2.92 -0.40 -8.77
N THR A 202 2.33 -0.35 -9.97
CA THR A 202 1.09 0.40 -10.22
C THR A 202 0.03 -0.50 -10.83
N SER A 203 -1.17 -0.46 -10.28
CA SER A 203 -2.30 -1.26 -10.76
C SER A 203 -2.93 -0.72 -12.04
N SER A 204 -2.66 0.54 -12.39
CA SER A 204 -3.21 1.24 -13.55
C SER A 204 -2.12 2.12 -14.19
N PRO A 205 -1.17 1.53 -14.94
CA PRO A 205 0.00 2.26 -15.44
C PRO A 205 -0.33 3.42 -16.38
N GLY A 206 -1.47 3.36 -17.09
CA GLY A 206 -1.94 4.44 -17.98
C GLY A 206 -2.62 5.60 -17.27
N ASP A 207 -3.07 5.42 -16.03
CA ASP A 207 -3.88 6.40 -15.29
C ASP A 207 -3.00 7.36 -14.46
N SER A 208 -2.11 8.08 -15.13
CA SER A 208 -1.28 9.15 -14.53
C SER A 208 -0.49 9.91 -15.58
N SER A 209 0.05 11.08 -15.21
CA SER A 209 0.96 11.82 -16.10
C SER A 209 2.22 11.02 -16.43
N ILE A 210 2.69 10.13 -15.57
CA ILE A 210 3.77 9.19 -15.93
C ILE A 210 3.33 8.32 -17.10
N GLY A 211 2.17 7.67 -17.01
CA GLY A 211 1.62 6.83 -18.08
C GLY A 211 1.35 7.62 -19.37
N MET A 212 0.85 8.86 -19.25
CA MET A 212 0.66 9.75 -20.40
C MET A 212 2.00 10.06 -21.13
N ASN A 213 3.07 10.29 -20.38
CA ASN A 213 4.40 10.49 -20.97
C ASN A 213 4.93 9.23 -21.65
N VAL A 214 4.73 8.04 -21.08
CA VAL A 214 5.06 6.75 -21.71
C VAL A 214 4.28 6.59 -23.02
N ALA A 215 2.97 6.84 -23.01
CA ALA A 215 2.11 6.77 -24.19
C ALA A 215 2.53 7.76 -25.29
N ALA A 216 2.87 8.99 -24.92
CA ALA A 216 3.35 9.99 -25.87
C ALA A 216 4.68 9.60 -26.53
N MET A 217 5.59 8.95 -25.78
CA MET A 217 6.86 8.46 -26.31
C MET A 217 6.67 7.26 -27.25
N ALA A 218 5.64 6.42 -27.02
CA ALA A 218 5.32 5.32 -27.94
C ALA A 218 4.96 5.82 -29.36
N LEU A 219 4.36 7.02 -29.48
CA LEU A 219 4.10 7.67 -30.78
C LEU A 219 5.39 8.12 -31.50
N ARG A 220 6.54 8.01 -30.86
CA ARG A 220 7.87 8.32 -31.39
C ARG A 220 8.76 7.08 -31.41
N ASP A 221 8.18 5.92 -31.63
CA ASP A 221 8.85 4.62 -31.75
C ASP A 221 9.70 4.22 -30.53
N SER A 222 9.33 4.68 -29.32
CA SER A 222 9.96 4.19 -28.09
C SER A 222 9.68 2.71 -27.90
N GLY A 223 10.73 1.93 -27.59
CA GLY A 223 10.61 0.51 -27.24
C GLY A 223 10.07 0.24 -25.83
N LEU A 224 9.83 1.30 -25.04
CA LEU A 224 9.30 1.17 -23.69
C LEU A 224 7.84 0.72 -23.70
N THR A 225 7.57 -0.39 -23.02
CA THR A 225 6.20 -0.85 -22.70
C THR A 225 6.14 -1.28 -21.26
N ILE A 226 5.15 -0.79 -20.52
CA ILE A 226 4.86 -1.29 -19.17
C ILE A 226 3.92 -2.49 -19.31
N ASP A 227 4.40 -3.68 -18.94
CA ASP A 227 3.68 -4.96 -19.06
C ASP A 227 3.05 -5.35 -17.72
N PRO A 228 1.72 -5.22 -17.57
CA PRO A 228 1.02 -5.57 -16.34
C PRO A 228 1.10 -7.06 -16.00
N ASN A 229 1.32 -7.95 -16.97
CA ASN A 229 1.45 -9.39 -16.67
C ASN A 229 2.69 -9.67 -15.82
N ARG A 230 3.76 -8.90 -16.02
CA ARG A 230 4.96 -9.00 -15.19
C ARG A 230 4.66 -8.59 -13.75
N ASP A 231 3.88 -7.53 -13.56
CA ASP A 231 3.52 -7.03 -12.24
C ASP A 231 2.63 -8.02 -11.47
N VAL A 232 1.63 -8.60 -12.13
CA VAL A 232 0.75 -9.63 -11.54
C VAL A 232 1.56 -10.82 -11.04
N ASN A 233 2.48 -11.34 -11.86
CA ASN A 233 3.31 -12.49 -11.49
C ASN A 233 4.35 -12.14 -10.43
N GLN A 234 4.95 -10.94 -10.49
CA GLN A 234 5.98 -10.52 -9.56
C GLN A 234 5.40 -10.26 -8.16
N THR A 235 4.22 -9.66 -8.06
CA THR A 235 3.53 -9.45 -6.77
C THR A 235 3.09 -10.78 -6.16
N ALA A 236 2.55 -11.71 -6.95
CA ALA A 236 2.26 -13.08 -6.51
C ALA A 236 3.52 -13.79 -6.01
N ALA A 237 4.68 -13.61 -6.69
CA ALA A 237 5.95 -14.21 -6.28
C ALA A 237 6.45 -13.67 -4.92
N ILE A 238 6.22 -12.40 -4.60
CA ILE A 238 6.55 -11.82 -3.28
C ILE A 238 5.73 -12.50 -2.18
N VAL A 239 4.42 -12.63 -2.39
CA VAL A 239 3.51 -13.27 -1.42
C VAL A 239 3.87 -14.75 -1.27
N TYR A 240 4.02 -15.47 -2.37
CA TYR A 240 4.39 -16.89 -2.38
C TYR A 240 5.70 -17.16 -1.63
N ASP A 241 6.78 -16.36 -1.86
CA ASP A 241 8.05 -16.53 -1.13
C ASP A 241 7.88 -16.35 0.38
N ALA A 242 7.04 -15.42 0.82
CA ALA A 242 6.76 -15.25 2.25
C ALA A 242 6.08 -16.50 2.83
N LYS A 243 5.05 -17.00 2.18
CA LYS A 243 4.24 -18.14 2.64
C LYS A 243 5.03 -19.45 2.66
N VAL A 244 5.76 -19.81 1.60
CA VAL A 244 6.58 -21.04 1.59
C VAL A 244 7.72 -21.03 2.60
N ARG A 245 8.10 -19.86 3.10
CA ARG A 245 9.08 -19.71 4.18
C ARG A 245 8.45 -19.73 5.58
N GLY A 246 7.13 -19.94 5.68
CA GLY A 246 6.39 -19.87 6.93
C GLY A 246 6.35 -18.46 7.54
N LEU A 247 6.48 -17.42 6.72
CA LEU A 247 6.42 -16.04 7.13
C LEU A 247 5.05 -15.44 6.80
N ALA A 248 4.59 -14.50 7.62
CA ALA A 248 3.33 -13.84 7.39
C ALA A 248 3.36 -12.93 6.14
N SER A 249 2.27 -12.93 5.38
CA SER A 249 1.96 -11.93 4.36
C SER A 249 0.96 -10.93 4.92
N SER A 250 1.33 -9.65 4.94
CA SER A 250 0.53 -8.57 5.54
C SER A 250 0.23 -7.49 4.53
N VAL A 251 -1.00 -6.97 4.53
CA VAL A 251 -1.40 -5.84 3.70
C VAL A 251 -1.79 -4.63 4.56
N PHE A 252 -1.19 -3.48 4.25
CA PHE A 252 -1.50 -2.19 4.85
C PHE A 252 -2.07 -1.28 3.76
N ILE A 253 -3.36 -1.00 3.84
CA ILE A 253 -4.13 -0.35 2.78
C ILE A 253 -4.48 1.07 3.21
N LEU A 254 -4.00 2.06 2.45
CA LEU A 254 -4.34 3.48 2.60
C LEU A 254 -5.33 3.88 1.50
N GLY A 255 -6.57 4.18 1.90
CA GLY A 255 -7.71 4.38 1.01
C GLY A 255 -8.30 3.05 0.55
N GLY A 256 -8.20 2.73 -0.73
CA GLY A 256 -8.76 1.51 -1.31
C GLY A 256 -8.52 1.41 -2.81
N GLY A 257 -9.60 1.39 -3.60
CA GLY A 257 -9.57 1.42 -5.06
C GLY A 257 -8.77 0.30 -5.73
N SER A 258 -8.22 0.60 -6.90
CA SER A 258 -7.45 -0.33 -7.71
C SER A 258 -6.19 -0.87 -6.99
N PRO A 259 -5.38 -0.06 -6.29
CA PRO A 259 -4.22 -0.58 -5.55
C PRO A 259 -4.59 -1.63 -4.49
N LYS A 260 -5.68 -1.40 -3.73
CA LYS A 260 -6.20 -2.38 -2.77
C LYS A 260 -6.55 -3.70 -3.44
N ASN A 261 -7.32 -3.64 -4.53
CA ASN A 261 -7.72 -4.86 -5.20
C ASN A 261 -6.52 -5.58 -5.81
N PHE A 262 -5.57 -4.83 -6.39
CA PHE A 262 -4.38 -5.40 -7.01
C PHE A 262 -3.51 -6.18 -6.00
N ILE A 263 -3.26 -5.60 -4.82
CA ILE A 263 -2.48 -6.29 -3.78
C ILE A 263 -3.19 -7.55 -3.29
N LEU A 264 -4.51 -7.51 -3.12
CA LEU A 264 -5.32 -8.64 -2.66
C LEU A 264 -5.48 -9.73 -3.72
N GLN A 265 -5.39 -9.40 -5.02
CA GLN A 265 -5.51 -10.36 -6.13
C GLN A 265 -4.29 -11.29 -6.24
N THR A 266 -3.22 -11.04 -5.52
CA THR A 266 -2.07 -11.95 -5.43
C THR A 266 -2.47 -13.33 -4.93
N GLU A 267 -3.41 -13.41 -4.00
CA GLU A 267 -3.89 -14.67 -3.44
C GLU A 267 -4.77 -15.46 -4.43
N PRO A 268 -5.82 -14.90 -5.06
CA PRO A 268 -6.53 -15.58 -6.16
C PRO A 268 -5.62 -15.98 -7.32
N GLN A 269 -4.58 -15.17 -7.64
CA GLN A 269 -3.60 -15.55 -8.67
C GLN A 269 -2.88 -16.84 -8.28
N ILE A 270 -2.44 -16.98 -7.03
CA ILE A 270 -1.75 -18.17 -6.53
C ILE A 270 -2.71 -19.36 -6.43
N GLN A 271 -3.86 -19.16 -5.78
CA GLN A 271 -4.78 -20.24 -5.42
C GLN A 271 -5.61 -20.73 -6.61
N GLU A 272 -6.27 -19.82 -7.32
CA GLU A 272 -7.25 -20.16 -8.34
C GLU A 272 -6.63 -20.30 -9.72
N VAL A 273 -5.79 -19.32 -10.12
CA VAL A 273 -5.23 -19.29 -11.47
C VAL A 273 -4.06 -20.27 -11.60
N MET A 274 -3.17 -20.30 -10.62
CA MET A 274 -1.99 -21.17 -10.63
C MET A 274 -2.25 -22.54 -9.99
N GLY A 275 -3.34 -22.71 -9.24
CA GLY A 275 -3.69 -23.97 -8.58
C GLY A 275 -2.70 -24.37 -7.47
N ILE A 276 -2.07 -23.38 -6.85
CA ILE A 276 -1.15 -23.57 -5.71
C ILE A 276 -1.95 -23.40 -4.43
N GLU A 277 -1.86 -24.36 -3.51
CA GLU A 277 -2.56 -24.32 -2.22
C GLU A 277 -2.01 -23.19 -1.35
N GLU A 278 -2.91 -22.30 -0.93
CA GLU A 278 -2.63 -21.15 -0.07
C GLU A 278 -3.92 -20.73 0.66
N SER A 279 -3.80 -20.04 1.80
CA SER A 279 -4.94 -19.67 2.66
C SER A 279 -5.33 -18.19 2.63
N GLY A 280 -4.54 -17.33 2.00
CA GLY A 280 -4.76 -15.89 1.95
C GLY A 280 -3.78 -15.09 2.81
N HIS A 281 -3.90 -13.76 2.79
CA HIS A 281 -3.07 -12.88 3.62
C HIS A 281 -3.34 -13.09 5.11
N ASP A 282 -2.28 -13.11 5.93
CA ASP A 282 -2.36 -13.33 7.37
C ASP A 282 -2.83 -12.10 8.16
N TYR A 283 -2.50 -10.89 7.70
CA TYR A 283 -2.88 -9.66 8.37
C TYR A 283 -3.40 -8.63 7.36
N PHE A 284 -4.55 -8.08 7.67
CA PHE A 284 -5.22 -7.08 6.86
C PHE A 284 -5.46 -5.82 7.68
N LEU A 285 -4.92 -4.70 7.24
CA LEU A 285 -5.18 -3.38 7.79
C LEU A 285 -5.63 -2.44 6.69
N GLN A 286 -6.74 -1.73 6.91
CA GLN A 286 -7.19 -0.67 6.01
C GLN A 286 -7.57 0.59 6.79
N ILE A 287 -7.11 1.73 6.28
CA ILE A 287 -7.54 3.07 6.66
C ILE A 287 -8.32 3.66 5.50
N THR A 288 -9.60 3.94 5.68
CA THR A 288 -10.48 4.43 4.61
C THR A 288 -11.69 5.16 5.18
N ASP A 289 -12.24 6.10 4.44
CA ASP A 289 -13.54 6.74 4.71
C ASP A 289 -14.68 6.14 3.86
N ALA A 290 -14.37 5.19 2.97
CA ALA A 290 -15.33 4.55 2.08
C ALA A 290 -16.25 3.59 2.82
N ARG A 291 -17.57 3.76 2.63
CA ARG A 291 -18.59 2.89 3.21
C ARG A 291 -18.69 1.56 2.44
N PRO A 292 -18.95 0.44 3.14
CA PRO A 292 -19.06 -0.87 2.50
C PRO A 292 -20.31 -1.05 1.61
N ASP A 293 -21.38 -0.30 1.89
CA ASP A 293 -22.68 -0.41 1.23
C ASP A 293 -22.77 0.31 -0.14
N THR A 294 -21.68 0.92 -0.60
CA THR A 294 -21.65 1.65 -1.90
C THR A 294 -21.25 0.78 -3.08
N GLY A 295 -20.82 -0.46 -2.86
CA GLY A 295 -20.37 -1.39 -3.91
C GLY A 295 -18.99 -1.07 -4.50
N GLY A 296 -18.31 -0.03 -4.05
CA GLY A 296 -16.95 0.31 -4.50
C GLY A 296 -15.89 -0.59 -3.87
N LEU A 297 -14.79 -0.83 -4.59
CA LEU A 297 -13.65 -1.63 -4.11
C LEU A 297 -13.06 -1.13 -2.78
N SER A 298 -13.09 0.18 -2.55
CA SER A 298 -12.58 0.79 -1.32
C SER A 298 -13.33 0.34 -0.07
N GLY A 299 -14.65 0.14 -0.18
CA GLY A 299 -15.52 -0.25 0.94
C GLY A 299 -15.57 -1.75 1.23
N ALA A 300 -15.13 -2.62 0.31
CA ALA A 300 -15.17 -4.07 0.49
C ALA A 300 -14.46 -4.49 1.80
N THR A 301 -15.14 -5.31 2.61
CA THR A 301 -14.68 -5.66 3.96
C THR A 301 -13.70 -6.82 3.97
N PRO A 302 -12.88 -6.99 5.03
CA PRO A 302 -12.05 -8.19 5.18
C PRO A 302 -12.87 -9.49 5.23
N ALA A 303 -14.07 -9.46 5.83
CA ALA A 303 -14.95 -10.62 5.87
C ALA A 303 -15.43 -11.04 4.46
N GLU A 304 -15.72 -10.07 3.60
CA GLU A 304 -16.00 -10.33 2.19
C GLU A 304 -14.76 -10.89 1.47
N ALA A 305 -13.56 -10.36 1.77
CA ALA A 305 -12.31 -10.82 1.19
C ALA A 305 -11.98 -12.29 1.52
N VAL A 306 -12.45 -12.81 2.66
CA VAL A 306 -12.35 -14.24 3.01
C VAL A 306 -13.09 -15.12 2.00
N SER A 307 -14.29 -14.72 1.56
CA SER A 307 -15.07 -15.50 0.57
C SER A 307 -14.39 -15.62 -0.79
N TRP A 308 -13.45 -14.72 -1.08
CA TRP A 308 -12.63 -14.69 -2.29
C TRP A 308 -11.24 -15.34 -2.10
N GLY A 309 -10.96 -15.97 -0.96
CA GLY A 309 -9.63 -16.51 -0.65
C GLY A 309 -8.50 -15.47 -0.48
N LYS A 310 -8.84 -14.18 -0.40
CA LYS A 310 -7.87 -13.08 -0.30
C LYS A 310 -7.28 -12.91 1.10
N VAL A 311 -8.03 -13.31 2.12
CA VAL A 311 -7.67 -13.23 3.54
C VAL A 311 -7.90 -14.60 4.17
N ASP A 312 -6.95 -15.03 4.99
CA ASP A 312 -7.04 -16.30 5.73
C ASP A 312 -8.18 -16.22 6.76
N PRO A 313 -9.18 -17.13 6.68
CA PRO A 313 -10.30 -17.14 7.61
C PRO A 313 -9.90 -17.30 9.08
N ASP A 314 -8.80 -18.00 9.37
CA ASP A 314 -8.33 -18.22 10.72
C ASP A 314 -7.71 -16.95 11.33
N THR A 315 -7.30 -16.01 10.50
CA THR A 315 -6.73 -14.73 10.92
C THR A 315 -7.71 -13.56 10.82
N LEU A 316 -8.98 -13.78 10.47
CA LEU A 316 -10.00 -12.73 10.42
C LEU A 316 -10.07 -11.84 11.68
N PRO A 317 -9.86 -12.36 12.93
CA PRO A 317 -9.74 -11.51 14.11
C PRO A 317 -8.57 -10.51 14.09
N ASP A 318 -7.58 -10.72 13.24
CA ASP A 318 -6.42 -9.87 13.02
C ASP A 318 -6.58 -8.94 11.79
N CYS A 319 -7.83 -8.73 11.37
CA CYS A 319 -8.20 -7.79 10.32
C CYS A 319 -8.78 -6.52 10.94
N VAL A 320 -8.23 -5.37 10.59
CA VAL A 320 -8.68 -4.07 11.12
C VAL A 320 -9.03 -3.13 9.99
N VAL A 321 -10.21 -2.52 10.06
CA VAL A 321 -10.61 -1.38 9.23
C VAL A 321 -10.89 -0.20 10.15
N ALA A 322 -10.16 0.90 9.96
CA ALA A 322 -10.44 2.17 10.62
C ALA A 322 -11.06 3.14 9.61
N TYR A 323 -12.30 3.55 9.89
CA TYR A 323 -13.03 4.50 9.06
C TYR A 323 -12.63 5.92 9.44
N VAL A 324 -11.54 6.37 8.88
CA VAL A 324 -10.95 7.68 9.13
C VAL A 324 -10.17 8.14 7.90
N ASP A 325 -10.10 9.45 7.69
CA ASP A 325 -9.29 10.03 6.62
C ASP A 325 -7.81 9.67 6.78
N THR A 326 -7.22 9.22 5.68
CA THR A 326 -5.81 8.77 5.65
C THR A 326 -4.83 9.89 5.96
N THR A 327 -5.13 11.13 5.57
CA THR A 327 -4.23 12.28 5.78
C THR A 327 -4.11 12.66 7.26
N VAL A 328 -5.12 12.31 8.06
CA VAL A 328 -5.12 12.46 9.52
C VAL A 328 -4.52 11.24 10.22
N ALA A 329 -4.92 10.04 9.80
CA ALA A 329 -4.50 8.80 10.45
C ALA A 329 -3.02 8.45 10.21
N LEU A 330 -2.52 8.66 8.98
CA LEU A 330 -1.16 8.24 8.61
C LEU A 330 -0.06 8.92 9.42
N PRO A 331 -0.07 10.24 9.67
CA PRO A 331 0.92 10.87 10.56
C PRO A 331 0.89 10.30 11.99
N LEU A 332 -0.30 10.06 12.55
CA LEU A 332 -0.45 9.47 13.88
C LEU A 332 0.10 8.05 13.94
N LEU A 333 -0.21 7.22 12.95
CA LEU A 333 0.31 5.85 12.84
C LEU A 333 1.83 5.86 12.66
N THR A 334 2.36 6.73 11.81
CA THR A 334 3.81 6.85 11.58
C THR A 334 4.54 7.21 12.87
N ALA A 335 4.06 8.23 13.58
CA ALA A 335 4.62 8.64 14.87
C ALA A 335 4.56 7.50 15.91
N TYR A 336 3.43 6.79 15.98
CA TYR A 336 3.27 5.62 16.84
C TYR A 336 4.31 4.54 16.52
N LEU A 337 4.39 4.15 15.25
CA LEU A 337 5.25 3.06 14.81
C LEU A 337 6.74 3.36 15.04
N LEU A 338 7.18 4.57 14.72
CA LEU A 338 8.57 4.99 14.93
C LEU A 338 8.93 5.09 16.42
N THR A 339 7.97 5.41 17.27
CA THR A 339 8.17 5.49 18.74
C THR A 339 8.18 4.09 19.38
N ARG A 340 7.28 3.19 18.97
CA ARG A 340 7.08 1.87 19.61
C ARG A 340 7.95 0.76 19.05
N ASN A 341 8.54 0.93 17.87
CA ASN A 341 9.27 -0.14 17.20
C ASN A 341 10.70 0.26 16.87
N ARG A 342 11.62 -0.70 16.98
CA ARG A 342 12.98 -0.56 16.46
C ARG A 342 12.97 -0.76 14.93
N PRO A 343 13.85 -0.04 14.21
CA PRO A 343 14.03 -0.28 12.78
C PRO A 343 14.38 -1.74 12.48
N ARG A 344 13.85 -2.26 11.37
CA ARG A 344 14.18 -3.58 10.82
C ARG A 344 15.16 -3.42 9.67
N LYS A 345 15.93 -4.47 9.40
CA LYS A 345 16.74 -4.53 8.17
C LYS A 345 15.82 -4.56 6.94
N ALA A 346 16.10 -3.71 5.97
CA ALA A 346 15.37 -3.71 4.70
C ALA A 346 15.52 -5.08 4.00
N LYS A 347 14.40 -5.64 3.51
CA LYS A 347 14.39 -6.93 2.82
C LYS A 347 14.94 -6.88 1.41
N ARG A 348 14.97 -5.67 0.81
CA ARG A 348 15.47 -5.42 -0.53
C ARG A 348 14.85 -6.38 -1.56
N LEU A 349 13.52 -6.44 -1.59
CA LEU A 349 12.79 -7.41 -2.42
C LEU A 349 13.04 -7.19 -3.92
N TYR A 350 13.28 -5.94 -4.33
CA TYR A 350 13.63 -5.64 -5.72
C TYR A 350 14.90 -6.37 -6.16
N ASP A 351 15.94 -6.41 -5.32
CA ASP A 351 17.21 -7.07 -5.66
C ASP A 351 17.06 -8.60 -5.80
N ARG A 352 15.94 -9.14 -5.34
CA ARG A 352 15.64 -10.58 -5.33
C ARG A 352 14.53 -10.96 -6.30
N ARG A 353 13.98 -10.02 -7.06
CA ARG A 353 12.77 -10.19 -7.87
C ARG A 353 12.83 -11.40 -8.80
N ASP A 354 13.95 -11.57 -9.54
CA ASP A 354 14.09 -12.66 -10.50
C ASP A 354 14.12 -14.03 -9.80
N LYS A 355 14.78 -14.11 -8.63
CA LYS A 355 14.79 -15.31 -7.80
C LYS A 355 13.40 -15.64 -7.25
N LEU A 356 12.64 -14.63 -6.83
CA LEU A 356 11.27 -14.81 -6.32
C LEU A 356 10.36 -15.33 -7.44
N LEU A 357 10.40 -14.69 -8.61
CA LEU A 357 9.63 -15.09 -9.77
C LEU A 357 10.01 -16.51 -10.24
N GLY A 358 11.30 -16.84 -10.27
CA GLY A 358 11.77 -18.17 -10.65
C GLY A 358 11.23 -19.29 -9.75
N LYS A 359 11.11 -19.03 -8.42
CA LYS A 359 10.50 -19.98 -7.49
C LYS A 359 9.02 -20.20 -7.75
N LEU A 360 8.25 -19.12 -7.96
CA LEU A 360 6.82 -19.21 -8.27
C LEU A 360 6.62 -19.93 -9.60
N THR A 361 7.40 -19.59 -10.62
CA THR A 361 7.31 -20.22 -11.95
C THR A 361 7.59 -21.73 -11.85
N ALA A 362 8.65 -22.15 -11.16
CA ALA A 362 8.96 -23.57 -10.98
C ALA A 362 7.78 -24.30 -10.29
N ARG A 363 7.22 -23.72 -9.23
CA ARG A 363 6.08 -24.32 -8.53
C ARG A 363 4.83 -24.39 -9.42
N TYR A 364 4.53 -23.36 -10.18
CA TYR A 364 3.40 -23.34 -11.09
C TYR A 364 3.50 -24.43 -12.17
N LEU A 365 4.68 -24.59 -12.78
CA LEU A 365 4.91 -25.62 -13.78
C LEU A 365 4.77 -27.03 -13.20
N ASP A 366 5.14 -27.25 -11.93
CA ASP A 366 4.97 -28.52 -11.23
C ASP A 366 3.50 -28.88 -10.94
N THR A 367 2.59 -27.87 -10.87
CA THR A 367 1.17 -28.16 -10.59
C THR A 367 0.48 -28.91 -11.71
N GLY A 368 1.01 -28.86 -12.93
CA GLY A 368 0.37 -29.43 -14.13
C GLY A 368 -0.99 -28.82 -14.45
N THR A 369 -1.30 -27.65 -13.90
CA THR A 369 -2.62 -27.00 -14.00
C THR A 369 -3.01 -26.69 -15.45
N VAL A 370 -2.04 -26.46 -16.33
CA VAL A 370 -2.27 -26.21 -17.77
C VAL A 370 -2.91 -27.44 -18.47
N THR A 371 -2.74 -28.64 -17.90
CA THR A 371 -3.28 -29.90 -18.48
C THR A 371 -4.65 -30.29 -17.90
N LYS A 372 -5.14 -29.62 -16.84
CA LYS A 372 -6.37 -29.99 -16.11
C LYS A 372 -7.52 -29.01 -16.28
N ILE A 373 -7.73 -28.47 -17.48
CA ILE A 373 -9.06 -27.94 -17.83
C ILE A 373 -9.96 -29.14 -18.12
N LYS A 374 -10.24 -29.96 -17.10
CA LYS A 374 -11.32 -30.94 -17.12
C LYS A 374 -12.54 -30.32 -16.45
N THR A 375 -13.49 -29.98 -17.31
CA THR A 375 -14.91 -29.81 -17.02
C THR A 375 -15.37 -30.66 -15.83
N GLY A 376 -15.89 -30.00 -14.77
CA GLY A 376 -16.69 -30.63 -13.74
C GLY A 376 -16.13 -30.54 -12.34
N ARG A 377 -16.37 -29.42 -11.67
CA ARG A 377 -16.36 -29.32 -10.22
C ARG A 377 -17.35 -30.33 -9.62
N LYS A 378 -16.87 -31.42 -9.04
CA LYS A 378 -17.63 -32.11 -8.00
C LYS A 378 -17.59 -31.25 -6.75
N VAL A 379 -18.67 -30.52 -6.51
CA VAL A 379 -18.92 -29.89 -5.22
C VAL A 379 -18.92 -30.99 -4.17
N ALA A 380 -17.92 -31.02 -3.30
CA ALA A 380 -17.91 -31.90 -2.14
C ALA A 380 -19.12 -31.53 -1.27
N LYS A 381 -20.10 -32.45 -1.18
CA LYS A 381 -21.22 -32.33 -0.26
C LYS A 381 -20.63 -32.31 1.16
N ARG A 382 -20.68 -31.16 1.80
CA ARG A 382 -20.51 -31.07 3.26
C ARG A 382 -21.67 -31.87 3.89
N THR A 383 -21.35 -33.01 4.44
CA THR A 383 -22.24 -33.74 5.33
C THR A 383 -22.47 -32.88 6.56
N SER A 384 -23.66 -32.32 6.66
CA SER A 384 -24.13 -31.68 7.89
C SER A 384 -24.26 -32.76 8.98
N ALA A 385 -23.32 -32.81 9.92
CA ALA A 385 -23.53 -33.47 11.16
C ALA A 385 -24.50 -32.63 12.02
N LYS A 386 -25.70 -33.13 12.17
CA LYS A 386 -26.64 -32.68 13.18
C LYS A 386 -26.06 -32.98 14.56
N ARG A 387 -25.93 -31.95 15.40
CA ARG A 387 -26.48 -31.88 16.77
C ARG A 387 -26.06 -30.57 17.44
#